data_d3e4c0542b5e431b2cbdfc0f4684a038
#
_entry.id   d3e4c0542b5e431b2cbdfc0f4684a038
#
_cell.length_a   1.000
_cell.length_b   1.000
_cell.length_c   1.000
_cell.angle_alpha   90.00
_cell.angle_beta   90.00
_cell.angle_gamma   90.00
#
_symmetry.space_group_name_H-M   'P 1'
#
loop_
_entity.id
_entity.type
_entity.pdbx_description
1 polymer ?
#
loop_
_entity_poly.entity_id
_entity_poly.type
_entity_poly.pdbx_seq_one_letter_code
_entity_poly.pdbx_strand_id
1 'polypeptide(L)'
;MGVTFVTSTHMVGDSTLRAKSIIRKPVTIGNGCWIGANVTILPGVTIGDGVVVGAQSLVTKDLPANAIYIGSPAKIYKRLE
;
A
#
# COMPACT_ATOMS: atom_id res chain seq x y z
N MET A 1 -1.37 8.92 -13.92
CA MET A 1 -0.30 8.78 -12.95
C MET A 1 -0.14 7.34 -12.54
N GLY A 2 1.09 6.92 -12.31
CA GLY A 2 1.36 5.53 -12.00
C GLY A 2 1.13 5.22 -10.53
N VAL A 3 0.27 4.26 -10.27
CA VAL A 3 0.08 3.72 -8.92
C VAL A 3 0.21 2.21 -9.04
N THR A 4 1.01 1.62 -8.18
CA THR A 4 1.22 0.19 -8.20
C THR A 4 0.53 -0.45 -7.00
N PHE A 5 -0.42 -1.34 -7.29
CA PHE A 5 -1.09 -2.13 -6.27
C PHE A 5 -0.52 -3.54 -6.30
N VAL A 6 0.15 -3.92 -5.23
CA VAL A 6 0.70 -5.26 -5.13
C VAL A 6 -0.27 -6.10 -4.30
N THR A 7 -1.13 -6.85 -4.98
CA THR A 7 -2.13 -7.67 -4.31
C THR A 7 -1.72 -9.14 -4.19
N SER A 8 -0.59 -9.50 -4.78
CA SER A 8 -0.04 -10.83 -4.65
C SER A 8 1.47 -10.74 -4.54
N THR A 9 2.06 -11.69 -3.84
CA THR A 9 3.51 -11.75 -3.68
C THR A 9 3.94 -13.20 -3.57
N HIS A 10 5.18 -13.46 -3.94
CA HIS A 10 5.77 -14.78 -3.79
C HIS A 10 6.40 -14.89 -2.41
N MET A 11 6.24 -16.05 -1.80
CA MET A 11 6.92 -16.30 -0.54
C MET A 11 8.41 -16.40 -0.77
N VAL A 12 9.17 -15.91 0.20
CA VAL A 12 10.61 -16.02 0.15
C VAL A 12 11.01 -17.47 0.45
N GLY A 13 11.82 -18.06 -0.42
CA GLY A 13 12.23 -19.43 -0.30
C GLY A 13 13.06 -19.77 -1.51
N ASP A 14 13.19 -21.07 -1.81
CA ASP A 14 13.83 -21.42 -3.06
C ASP A 14 12.92 -21.05 -4.22
N SER A 15 13.50 -20.95 -5.40
CA SER A 15 12.78 -20.44 -6.56
C SER A 15 11.58 -21.29 -6.95
N THR A 16 11.65 -22.59 -6.73
CA THR A 16 10.55 -23.48 -7.06
C THR A 16 9.34 -23.20 -6.18
N LEU A 17 9.58 -23.11 -4.89
CA LEU A 17 8.50 -22.84 -3.94
C LEU A 17 7.93 -21.44 -4.15
N ARG A 18 8.77 -20.48 -4.43
CA ARG A 18 8.29 -19.12 -4.69
C ARG A 18 7.31 -19.06 -5.86
N ALA A 19 7.61 -19.79 -6.91
CA ALA A 19 6.75 -19.79 -8.08
C ALA A 19 5.38 -20.38 -7.78
N LYS A 20 5.29 -21.29 -6.82
CA LYS A 20 4.05 -21.95 -6.44
C LYS A 20 3.32 -21.25 -5.30
N SER A 21 4.03 -20.52 -4.48
CA SER A 21 3.48 -19.94 -3.26
C SER A 21 3.20 -18.47 -3.46
N ILE A 22 2.10 -18.18 -4.14
CA ILE A 22 1.65 -16.80 -4.36
C ILE A 22 0.60 -16.47 -3.32
N ILE A 23 0.87 -15.43 -2.56
CA ILE A 23 -0.10 -14.91 -1.60
C ILE A 23 -0.93 -13.84 -2.29
N ARG A 24 -2.25 -14.03 -2.26
CA ARG A 24 -3.16 -13.09 -2.88
C ARG A 24 -4.08 -12.51 -1.83
N LYS A 25 -3.87 -11.24 -1.53
CA LYS A 25 -4.69 -10.51 -0.57
C LYS A 25 -5.07 -9.18 -1.19
N PRO A 26 -6.35 -8.86 -1.27
CA PRO A 26 -6.75 -7.63 -1.92
C PRO A 26 -6.30 -6.41 -1.14
N VAL A 27 -6.08 -5.33 -1.87
CA VAL A 27 -5.88 -4.01 -1.29
C VAL A 27 -7.24 -3.34 -1.21
N THR A 28 -7.55 -2.76 -0.06
CA THR A 28 -8.80 -2.04 0.15
C THR A 28 -8.50 -0.56 0.33
N ILE A 29 -9.14 0.28 -0.47
CA ILE A 29 -8.95 1.72 -0.40
C ILE A 29 -10.28 2.38 -0.10
N GLY A 30 -10.31 3.17 0.96
CA GLY A 30 -11.50 3.88 1.37
C GLY A 30 -11.88 5.01 0.43
N ASN A 31 -12.92 5.75 0.80
CA ASN A 31 -13.45 6.82 -0.01
C ASN A 31 -12.64 8.10 0.15
N GLY A 32 -12.57 8.88 -0.92
CA GLY A 32 -11.94 10.19 -0.86
C GLY A 32 -10.42 10.17 -0.69
N CYS A 33 -9.78 9.08 -1.05
CA CYS A 33 -8.34 8.98 -0.93
C CYS A 33 -7.64 9.60 -2.13
N TRP A 34 -6.47 10.15 -1.87
CA TRP A 34 -5.58 10.63 -2.92
C TRP A 34 -4.31 9.79 -2.87
N ILE A 35 -4.04 9.05 -3.94
CA ILE A 35 -2.85 8.23 -4.03
C ILE A 35 -1.93 8.83 -5.08
N GLY A 36 -0.77 9.27 -4.66
CA GLY A 36 0.20 9.90 -5.55
C GLY A 36 0.78 8.95 -6.59
N ALA A 37 1.63 9.48 -7.45
CA ALA A 37 2.22 8.70 -8.52
C ALA A 37 3.22 7.68 -8.00
N ASN A 38 3.26 6.52 -8.64
CA ASN A 38 4.25 5.47 -8.36
C ASN A 38 4.24 4.99 -6.91
N VAL A 39 3.07 5.00 -6.28
CA VAL A 39 2.90 4.43 -4.95
C VAL A 39 2.78 2.92 -5.08
N THR A 40 3.48 2.19 -4.23
CA THR A 40 3.37 0.74 -4.14
C THR A 40 2.65 0.39 -2.86
N ILE A 41 1.60 -0.41 -2.98
CA ILE A 41 0.78 -0.84 -1.83
C ILE A 41 0.86 -2.36 -1.75
N LEU A 42 1.31 -2.86 -0.60
CA LEU A 42 1.51 -4.29 -0.43
C LEU A 42 0.20 -5.03 -0.24
N PRO A 43 0.20 -6.37 -0.45
CA PRO A 43 -1.02 -7.16 -0.34
C PRO A 43 -1.66 -7.06 1.04
N GLY A 44 -2.99 -7.04 1.08
CA GLY A 44 -3.74 -7.06 2.33
C GLY A 44 -3.84 -5.75 3.06
N VAL A 45 -3.24 -4.68 2.53
CA VAL A 45 -3.29 -3.36 3.17
C VAL A 45 -4.69 -2.76 3.03
N THR A 46 -5.16 -2.14 4.09
CA THR A 46 -6.39 -1.35 4.10
C THR A 46 -6.04 0.12 4.30
N ILE A 47 -6.49 0.96 3.38
CA ILE A 47 -6.31 2.41 3.47
C ILE A 47 -7.64 3.02 3.84
N GLY A 48 -7.68 3.72 4.96
CA GLY A 48 -8.91 4.33 5.45
C GLY A 48 -9.38 5.50 4.61
N ASP A 49 -10.56 6.02 4.93
CA ASP A 49 -11.15 7.12 4.17
C ASP A 49 -10.32 8.39 4.31
N GLY A 50 -10.28 9.17 3.26
CA GLY A 50 -9.64 10.49 3.28
C GLY A 50 -8.12 10.46 3.46
N VAL A 51 -7.49 9.35 3.16
CA VAL A 51 -6.03 9.21 3.27
C VAL A 51 -5.36 9.79 2.04
N VAL A 52 -4.27 10.51 2.27
CA VAL A 52 -3.40 10.98 1.19
C VAL A 52 -2.08 10.24 1.30
N VAL A 53 -1.64 9.67 0.19
CA VAL A 53 -0.34 8.98 0.13
C VAL A 53 0.54 9.74 -0.84
N GLY A 54 1.68 10.20 -0.36
CA GLY A 54 2.63 10.94 -1.20
C GLY A 54 3.25 10.08 -2.28
N ALA A 55 3.69 10.72 -3.35
CA ALA A 55 4.27 10.00 -4.49
C ALA A 55 5.46 9.14 -4.07
N GLN A 56 5.61 8.02 -4.75
CA GLN A 56 6.73 7.08 -4.58
C GLN A 56 6.81 6.46 -3.19
N SER A 57 5.71 6.47 -2.44
CA SER A 57 5.68 5.83 -1.13
C SER A 57 5.50 4.32 -1.25
N LEU A 58 5.95 3.63 -0.23
CA LEU A 58 5.73 2.18 -0.10
C LEU A 58 4.84 1.94 1.10
N VAL A 59 3.62 1.50 0.85
CA VAL A 59 2.63 1.25 1.90
C VAL A 59 2.72 -0.20 2.34
N THR A 60 3.20 -0.42 3.54
CA THR A 60 3.42 -1.77 4.08
C THR A 60 2.43 -2.15 5.18
N LYS A 61 1.67 -1.21 5.69
CA LYS A 61 0.72 -1.42 6.78
C LYS A 61 -0.56 -0.68 6.49
N ASP A 62 -1.62 -1.03 7.21
CA ASP A 62 -2.88 -0.31 7.12
C ASP A 62 -2.66 1.16 7.48
N LEU A 63 -3.35 2.04 6.76
CA LEU A 63 -3.27 3.47 6.98
C LEU A 63 -4.60 3.97 7.55
N PRO A 64 -4.63 4.39 8.83
CA PRO A 64 -5.84 4.98 9.41
C PRO A 64 -6.31 6.20 8.64
N ALA A 65 -7.60 6.47 8.73
CA ALA A 65 -8.26 7.51 7.97
C ALA A 65 -7.76 8.93 8.28
N ASN A 66 -7.99 9.84 7.35
CA ASN A 66 -7.82 11.29 7.52
C ASN A 66 -6.43 11.69 7.92
N ALA A 67 -5.45 11.27 7.14
CA ALA A 67 -4.06 11.63 7.38
C ALA A 67 -3.26 11.55 6.08
N ILE A 68 -2.10 12.17 6.09
CA ILE A 68 -1.15 12.13 5.00
C ILE A 68 0.00 11.21 5.39
N TYR A 69 0.34 10.29 4.51
CA TYR A 69 1.44 9.34 4.71
C TYR A 69 2.42 9.47 3.57
N ILE A 70 3.71 9.46 3.87
CA ILE A 70 4.76 9.52 2.86
C ILE A 70 5.95 8.67 3.26
N GLY A 71 6.71 8.28 2.28
CA GLY A 71 7.98 7.60 2.49
C GLY A 71 7.97 6.12 2.19
N SER A 72 9.12 5.51 2.39
CA SER A 72 9.33 4.09 2.16
C SER A 72 10.11 3.53 3.36
N PRO A 73 9.43 2.86 4.30
CA PRO A 73 7.98 2.64 4.36
C PRO A 73 7.21 3.93 4.65
N ALA A 74 5.98 3.98 4.20
CA ALA A 74 5.13 5.15 4.40
C ALA A 74 4.83 5.35 5.88
N LYS A 75 5.02 6.56 6.36
CA LYS A 75 4.76 6.93 7.75
C LYS A 75 3.91 8.19 7.78
N ILE A 76 3.19 8.35 8.88
CA ILE A 76 2.32 9.51 9.01
C ILE A 76 3.14 10.79 8.94
N TYR A 77 2.71 11.68 8.07
CA TYR A 77 3.30 13.00 7.92
C TYR A 77 2.47 14.05 8.62
N LYS A 78 1.15 13.95 8.53
CA LYS A 78 0.26 14.95 9.10
C LYS A 78 -1.15 14.39 9.20
N ARG A 79 -1.83 14.71 10.29
CA ARG A 79 -3.25 14.41 10.40
C ARG A 79 -4.05 15.51 9.71
N LEU A 80 -5.17 15.12 9.09
CA LEU A 80 -6.01 16.07 8.38
C LEU A 80 -7.18 16.58 9.21
N GLU A 81 -7.28 16.13 10.44
CA GLU A 81 -8.28 16.73 11.33
C GLU A 81 -7.92 16.67 12.75
#